data_0337e6cd39ce9caeaf249a6eab4eeda5
#
_entry.id   0337e6cd39ce9caeaf249a6eab4eeda5
#
_cell.length_a   1.000
_cell.length_b   1.000
_cell.length_c   1.000
_cell.angle_alpha   90.00
_cell.angle_beta   90.00
_cell.angle_gamma   90.00
#
_symmetry.space_group_name_H-M   'P 1'
#
loop_
_entity.id
_entity.type
_entity.pdbx_description
1 polymer ?
#
loop_
_entity_poly.entity_id
_entity_poly.type
_entity_poly.pdbx_seq_one_letter_code
_entity_poly.pdbx_strand_id
1 'polypeptide(L)'
;MNEADKNDNKKLYLFIKIIILIIYVAIIVSTEITYRKKLFEKSIEYQEDIREKHEKKSAFYSCWKFFSAIGTHYVCLGIYFIIFIFFPLNYSFCAIQSLNLSNYITNLLKMIYRNARPYWKSDILDIVCNSGYGNPSGHSLVCLSFFLTISHIFTNFNFFKTTVKGKILRIVIFCFFILLAALVIISRVLVAAHSINQVIYGSLLGISIYFIPVHIFSYHTYSSEKFIEHMYNIKYFIIYIIVYACLIILLIIIYFSVSDDEDLEHLIYNKVFNGKKCDVKYKYQLLKNDGFAQALAITSMIGAHLGLFLLIYILKKLKYSFEYLNEFNQSSVKRWFIRLPILIISAIFIILYFVIPKKSSLAIIIIFKFALSFFLTSFGLYLVGIFLCIYFNFSNEKIIKSI
;
A
#
# COMPACT_ATOMS: atom_id res chain seq x y z
N MET A 1 12.49 -38.55 6.88
CA MET A 1 12.74 -37.40 5.98
C MET A 1 13.74 -36.51 6.66
N ASN A 2 14.96 -36.43 6.15
CA ASN A 2 16.08 -35.69 6.75
C ASN A 2 15.76 -34.16 6.73
N GLU A 3 16.39 -33.40 7.62
CA GLU A 3 16.21 -31.92 7.64
C GLU A 3 16.61 -31.24 6.31
N ALA A 4 17.59 -31.80 5.60
CA ALA A 4 18.00 -31.39 4.26
C ALA A 4 16.86 -31.53 3.25
N ASP A 5 16.18 -32.68 3.22
CA ASP A 5 15.05 -32.94 2.32
C ASP A 5 13.88 -31.98 2.59
N LYS A 6 13.64 -31.61 3.86
CA LYS A 6 12.60 -30.61 4.23
C LYS A 6 12.95 -29.21 3.74
N ASN A 7 14.23 -28.86 3.75
CA ASN A 7 14.68 -27.52 3.33
C ASN A 7 14.63 -27.39 1.80
N ASP A 8 15.02 -28.41 1.07
CA ASP A 8 14.98 -28.42 -0.39
C ASP A 8 13.55 -28.45 -0.93
N ASN A 9 12.64 -29.18 -0.29
CA ASN A 9 11.21 -29.10 -0.61
C ASN A 9 10.62 -27.70 -0.38
N LYS A 10 11.04 -26.96 0.65
CA LYS A 10 10.60 -25.59 0.89
C LYS A 10 11.11 -24.63 -0.20
N LYS A 11 12.36 -24.76 -0.62
CA LYS A 11 12.94 -23.95 -1.70
C LYS A 11 12.23 -24.21 -3.03
N LEU A 12 12.00 -25.48 -3.36
CA LEU A 12 11.25 -25.87 -4.56
C LEU A 12 9.84 -25.31 -4.55
N TYR A 13 9.14 -25.39 -3.42
CA TYR A 13 7.80 -24.86 -3.28
C TYR A 13 7.75 -23.31 -3.44
N LEU A 14 8.74 -22.61 -2.89
CA LEU A 14 8.88 -21.16 -3.08
C LEU A 14 9.14 -20.81 -4.55
N PHE A 15 10.03 -21.55 -5.19
CA PHE A 15 10.35 -21.37 -6.61
C PHE A 15 9.11 -21.57 -7.52
N ILE A 16 8.32 -22.61 -7.26
CA ILE A 16 7.06 -22.85 -7.98
C ILE A 16 6.09 -21.70 -7.80
N LYS A 17 5.94 -21.17 -6.58
CA LYS A 17 5.08 -20.01 -6.32
C LYS A 17 5.51 -18.77 -7.11
N ILE A 18 6.81 -18.52 -7.20
CA ILE A 18 7.36 -17.38 -7.96
C ILE A 18 7.08 -17.57 -9.45
N ILE A 19 7.28 -18.78 -10.00
CA ILE A 19 6.97 -19.06 -11.42
C ILE A 19 5.48 -18.83 -11.70
N ILE A 20 4.60 -19.36 -10.86
CA ILE A 20 3.14 -19.18 -11.02
C ILE A 20 2.80 -17.68 -11.01
N LEU A 21 3.38 -16.91 -10.10
CA LEU A 21 3.16 -15.46 -10.05
C LEU A 21 3.65 -14.75 -11.32
N ILE A 22 4.82 -15.11 -11.84
CA ILE A 22 5.36 -14.53 -13.08
C ILE A 22 4.44 -14.85 -14.26
N ILE A 23 4.01 -16.09 -14.41
CA ILE A 23 3.09 -16.52 -15.49
C ILE A 23 1.77 -15.77 -15.36
N TYR A 24 1.22 -15.67 -14.16
CA TYR A 24 -0.02 -14.94 -13.90
C TYR A 24 0.09 -13.47 -14.31
N VAL A 25 1.16 -12.77 -13.89
CA VAL A 25 1.40 -11.38 -14.27
C VAL A 25 1.59 -11.23 -15.79
N ALA A 26 2.31 -12.14 -16.43
CA ALA A 26 2.52 -12.11 -17.88
C ALA A 26 1.18 -12.23 -18.65
N ILE A 27 0.29 -13.13 -18.22
CA ILE A 27 -1.06 -13.29 -18.80
C ILE A 27 -1.88 -12.00 -18.63
N ILE A 28 -1.87 -11.40 -17.45
CA ILE A 28 -2.61 -10.17 -17.17
C ILE A 28 -2.13 -9.02 -18.06
N VAL A 29 -0.81 -8.82 -18.15
CA VAL A 29 -0.21 -7.77 -18.98
C VAL A 29 -0.54 -7.98 -20.46
N SER A 30 -0.42 -9.21 -20.95
CA SER A 30 -0.74 -9.57 -22.32
C SER A 30 -2.22 -9.30 -22.66
N THR A 31 -3.12 -9.68 -21.75
CA THR A 31 -4.56 -9.46 -21.89
C THR A 31 -4.89 -7.96 -21.91
N GLU A 32 -4.28 -7.19 -21.02
CA GLU A 32 -4.48 -5.73 -20.98
C GLU A 32 -4.02 -5.08 -22.30
N ILE A 33 -2.84 -5.42 -22.80
CA ILE A 33 -2.31 -4.87 -24.05
C ILE A 33 -3.27 -5.18 -25.21
N THR A 34 -3.81 -6.39 -25.27
CA THR A 34 -4.67 -6.86 -26.37
C THR A 34 -6.04 -6.18 -26.35
N TYR A 35 -6.70 -6.09 -25.21
CA TYR A 35 -8.09 -5.68 -25.12
C TYR A 35 -8.31 -4.24 -24.63
N ARG A 36 -7.26 -3.54 -24.21
CA ARG A 36 -7.31 -2.21 -23.58
C ARG A 36 -8.16 -1.21 -24.36
N LYS A 37 -7.88 -1.01 -25.65
CA LYS A 37 -8.55 0.02 -26.46
C LYS A 37 -10.05 -0.26 -26.58
N LYS A 38 -10.42 -1.47 -26.97
CA LYS A 38 -11.81 -1.89 -27.15
C LYS A 38 -12.64 -1.79 -25.86
N LEU A 39 -12.06 -2.22 -24.73
CA LEU A 39 -12.76 -2.14 -23.44
C LEU A 39 -12.84 -0.70 -22.92
N PHE A 40 -11.87 0.14 -23.24
CA PHE A 40 -11.89 1.54 -22.85
C PHE A 40 -13.03 2.29 -23.55
N GLU A 41 -13.16 2.14 -24.87
CA GLU A 41 -14.22 2.76 -25.66
C GLU A 41 -15.62 2.32 -25.20
N LYS A 42 -15.84 1.00 -25.08
CA LYS A 42 -17.11 0.47 -24.54
C LYS A 42 -17.41 0.94 -23.11
N SER A 43 -16.37 1.19 -22.31
CA SER A 43 -16.57 1.69 -20.95
C SER A 43 -17.08 3.11 -20.93
N ILE A 44 -16.63 3.96 -21.87
CA ILE A 44 -17.12 5.34 -21.97
C ILE A 44 -18.62 5.32 -22.33
N GLU A 45 -19.02 4.60 -23.36
CA GLU A 45 -20.42 4.44 -23.76
C GLU A 45 -21.31 4.00 -22.58
N TYR A 46 -20.88 2.98 -21.86
CA TYR A 46 -21.60 2.48 -20.67
C TYR A 46 -21.72 3.53 -19.56
N GLN A 47 -20.67 4.29 -19.31
CA GLN A 47 -20.64 5.31 -18.27
C GLN A 47 -21.49 6.53 -18.65
N GLU A 48 -21.54 6.89 -19.92
CA GLU A 48 -22.41 7.94 -20.46
C GLU A 48 -23.89 7.55 -20.28
N ASP A 49 -24.27 6.32 -20.65
CA ASP A 49 -25.64 5.80 -20.45
C ASP A 49 -26.06 5.81 -18.96
N ILE A 50 -25.17 5.42 -18.05
CA ILE A 50 -25.45 5.52 -16.61
C ILE A 50 -25.61 6.98 -16.19
N ARG A 51 -24.78 7.87 -16.72
CA ARG A 51 -24.80 9.29 -16.36
C ARG A 51 -26.08 10.00 -16.81
N GLU A 52 -26.58 9.66 -17.99
CA GLU A 52 -27.86 10.15 -18.50
C GLU A 52 -29.03 9.69 -17.65
N LYS A 53 -28.99 8.45 -17.13
CA LYS A 53 -30.05 7.87 -16.30
C LYS A 53 -30.05 8.41 -14.84
N HIS A 54 -28.90 8.87 -14.34
CA HIS A 54 -28.73 9.25 -12.95
C HIS A 54 -28.08 10.64 -12.81
N GLU A 55 -28.82 11.57 -12.25
CA GLU A 55 -28.30 12.90 -11.97
C GLU A 55 -27.13 12.88 -10.93
N LYS A 56 -26.23 13.85 -11.04
CA LYS A 56 -25.06 14.02 -10.15
C LYS A 56 -25.38 14.12 -8.66
N LYS A 57 -26.53 14.69 -8.33
CA LYS A 57 -27.00 14.88 -6.93
C LYS A 57 -27.86 13.73 -6.43
N SER A 58 -28.06 12.67 -7.22
CA SER A 58 -28.87 11.53 -6.83
C SER A 58 -28.25 10.78 -5.65
N ALA A 59 -29.11 10.14 -4.83
CA ALA A 59 -28.67 9.25 -3.75
C ALA A 59 -27.76 8.12 -4.27
N PHE A 60 -28.05 7.63 -5.49
CA PHE A 60 -27.24 6.63 -6.19
C PHE A 60 -25.78 7.09 -6.34
N TYR A 61 -25.56 8.28 -6.90
CA TYR A 61 -24.21 8.80 -7.10
C TYR A 61 -23.47 9.09 -5.78
N SER A 62 -24.18 9.59 -4.77
CA SER A 62 -23.62 9.84 -3.44
C SER A 62 -23.19 8.56 -2.74
N CYS A 63 -23.96 7.49 -2.86
CA CYS A 63 -23.62 6.16 -2.35
C CYS A 63 -22.31 5.63 -2.96
N TRP A 64 -22.16 5.70 -4.28
CA TRP A 64 -20.95 5.22 -4.94
C TRP A 64 -19.72 6.11 -4.66
N LYS A 65 -19.91 7.41 -4.46
CA LYS A 65 -18.85 8.30 -3.96
C LYS A 65 -18.36 7.89 -2.57
N PHE A 66 -19.26 7.51 -1.69
CA PHE A 66 -18.89 7.02 -0.36
C PHE A 66 -18.03 5.75 -0.45
N PHE A 67 -18.43 4.74 -1.21
CA PHE A 67 -17.59 3.55 -1.41
C PHE A 67 -16.26 3.88 -2.07
N SER A 68 -16.24 4.80 -3.02
CA SER A 68 -15.00 5.28 -3.64
C SER A 68 -14.05 5.92 -2.61
N ALA A 69 -14.57 6.65 -1.63
CA ALA A 69 -13.77 7.27 -0.57
C ALA A 69 -13.12 6.24 0.36
N ILE A 70 -13.80 5.10 0.63
CA ILE A 70 -13.23 3.99 1.42
C ILE A 70 -11.96 3.43 0.76
N GLY A 71 -11.90 3.44 -0.56
CA GLY A 71 -10.74 2.96 -1.31
C GLY A 71 -9.54 3.90 -1.35
N THR A 72 -9.55 5.00 -0.65
CA THR A 72 -8.43 5.95 -0.64
C THR A 72 -7.25 5.43 0.18
N HIS A 73 -6.04 5.83 -0.19
CA HIS A 73 -4.82 5.51 0.57
C HIS A 73 -4.91 5.95 2.04
N TYR A 74 -5.60 7.05 2.32
CA TYR A 74 -5.77 7.56 3.68
C TYR A 74 -6.56 6.61 4.57
N VAL A 75 -7.64 6.02 4.04
CA VAL A 75 -8.43 5.02 4.78
C VAL A 75 -7.62 3.74 4.98
N CYS A 76 -6.94 3.26 3.94
CA CYS A 76 -6.06 2.09 4.06
C CYS A 76 -4.92 2.33 5.08
N LEU A 77 -4.34 3.53 5.09
CA LEU A 77 -3.33 3.92 6.08
C LEU A 77 -3.91 3.99 7.49
N GLY A 78 -5.13 4.51 7.66
CA GLY A 78 -5.84 4.49 8.94
C GLY A 78 -6.07 3.07 9.48
N ILE A 79 -6.50 2.15 8.60
CA ILE A 79 -6.65 0.73 8.95
C ILE A 79 -5.28 0.11 9.28
N TYR A 80 -4.23 0.44 8.53
CA TYR A 80 -2.87 -0.01 8.86
C TYR A 80 -2.44 0.42 10.26
N PHE A 81 -2.71 1.66 10.67
CA PHE A 81 -2.40 2.12 12.01
C PHE A 81 -3.17 1.35 13.10
N ILE A 82 -4.43 1.00 12.84
CA ILE A 82 -5.20 0.13 13.73
C ILE A 82 -4.49 -1.24 13.86
N ILE A 83 -4.07 -1.83 12.74
CA ILE A 83 -3.34 -3.11 12.75
C ILE A 83 -2.01 -2.96 13.52
N PHE A 84 -1.28 -1.88 13.32
CA PHE A 84 -0.04 -1.61 14.03
C PHE A 84 -0.22 -1.51 15.56
N ILE A 85 -1.33 -0.91 16.00
CA ILE A 85 -1.64 -0.77 17.44
C ILE A 85 -2.05 -2.11 18.07
N PHE A 86 -2.92 -2.86 17.40
CA PHE A 86 -3.63 -3.99 18.02
C PHE A 86 -3.01 -5.36 17.70
N PHE A 87 -2.20 -5.47 16.66
CA PHE A 87 -1.67 -6.76 16.20
C PHE A 87 -0.15 -6.86 16.38
N PRO A 88 0.40 -8.08 16.36
CA PRO A 88 1.85 -8.30 16.36
C PRO A 88 2.56 -7.60 15.20
N LEU A 89 3.84 -7.25 15.39
CA LEU A 89 4.64 -6.52 14.43
C LEU A 89 4.77 -7.22 13.07
N ASN A 90 4.88 -8.54 13.05
CA ASN A 90 4.95 -9.32 11.83
C ASN A 90 3.68 -9.17 10.96
N TYR A 91 2.51 -9.02 11.56
CA TYR A 91 1.25 -8.76 10.85
C TYR A 91 1.20 -7.32 10.31
N SER A 92 1.55 -6.34 11.13
CA SER A 92 1.60 -4.94 10.69
C SER A 92 2.63 -4.73 9.59
N PHE A 93 3.76 -5.44 9.67
CA PHE A 93 4.80 -5.38 8.64
C PHE A 93 4.33 -5.99 7.30
N CYS A 94 3.57 -7.07 7.33
CA CYS A 94 2.93 -7.66 6.16
C CYS A 94 1.91 -6.69 5.52
N ALA A 95 1.10 -6.01 6.34
CA ALA A 95 0.11 -5.05 5.87
C ALA A 95 0.75 -3.81 5.21
N ILE A 96 1.80 -3.24 5.83
CA ILE A 96 2.49 -2.08 5.25
C ILE A 96 3.24 -2.42 3.96
N GLN A 97 3.78 -3.63 3.84
CA GLN A 97 4.38 -4.10 2.59
C GLN A 97 3.35 -4.15 1.47
N SER A 98 2.16 -4.72 1.72
CA SER A 98 1.09 -4.75 0.74
C SER A 98 0.70 -3.35 0.28
N LEU A 99 0.55 -2.41 1.21
CA LEU A 99 0.15 -1.03 0.92
C LEU A 99 1.21 -0.28 0.09
N ASN A 100 2.48 -0.34 0.51
CA ASN A 100 3.56 0.37 -0.17
C ASN A 100 3.87 -0.21 -1.55
N LEU A 101 3.90 -1.53 -1.67
CA LEU A 101 4.14 -2.20 -2.94
C LEU A 101 3.01 -1.93 -3.93
N SER A 102 1.76 -1.92 -3.46
CA SER A 102 0.60 -1.57 -4.26
C SER A 102 0.68 -0.14 -4.78
N ASN A 103 1.06 0.79 -3.92
CA ASN A 103 1.21 2.20 -4.29
C ASN A 103 2.35 2.40 -5.30
N TYR A 104 3.49 1.74 -5.07
CA TYR A 104 4.64 1.77 -5.98
C TYR A 104 4.26 1.24 -7.37
N ILE A 105 3.73 0.03 -7.46
CA ILE A 105 3.37 -0.61 -8.75
C ILE A 105 2.29 0.20 -9.47
N THR A 106 1.28 0.68 -8.77
CA THR A 106 0.24 1.53 -9.37
C THR A 106 0.83 2.74 -10.08
N ASN A 107 1.70 3.47 -9.39
CA ASN A 107 2.20 4.74 -9.90
C ASN A 107 3.33 4.54 -10.93
N LEU A 108 4.14 3.50 -10.80
CA LEU A 108 5.09 3.07 -11.80
C LEU A 108 4.40 2.75 -13.14
N LEU A 109 3.36 1.92 -13.10
CA LEU A 109 2.62 1.53 -14.30
C LEU A 109 1.83 2.69 -14.90
N LYS A 110 1.29 3.60 -14.09
CA LYS A 110 0.67 4.84 -14.59
C LYS A 110 1.64 5.67 -15.43
N MET A 111 2.89 5.81 -15.02
CA MET A 111 3.91 6.52 -15.79
C MET A 111 4.27 5.79 -17.08
N ILE A 112 4.28 4.45 -17.06
CA ILE A 112 4.57 3.63 -18.26
C ILE A 112 3.40 3.69 -19.27
N TYR A 113 2.17 3.47 -18.80
CA TYR A 113 1.01 3.37 -19.69
C TYR A 113 0.47 4.71 -20.16
N ARG A 114 0.53 5.76 -19.35
CA ARG A 114 0.05 7.11 -19.65
C ARG A 114 -1.36 7.18 -20.23
N ASN A 115 -2.24 6.28 -19.82
CA ASN A 115 -3.57 6.19 -20.39
C ASN A 115 -4.51 7.26 -19.83
N ALA A 116 -5.36 7.77 -20.71
CA ALA A 116 -6.41 8.71 -20.36
C ALA A 116 -7.43 8.11 -19.38
N ARG A 117 -8.12 8.97 -18.64
CA ARG A 117 -9.32 8.62 -17.88
C ARG A 117 -10.56 8.81 -18.75
N PRO A 118 -11.68 8.12 -18.48
CA PRO A 118 -12.91 8.25 -19.27
C PRO A 118 -13.38 9.70 -19.42
N TYR A 119 -13.43 10.46 -18.31
CA TYR A 119 -13.90 11.85 -18.32
C TYR A 119 -12.95 12.84 -19.05
N TRP A 120 -11.76 12.41 -19.46
CA TRP A 120 -10.91 13.21 -20.35
C TRP A 120 -11.33 13.10 -21.82
N LYS A 121 -12.03 12.02 -22.17
CA LYS A 121 -12.46 11.72 -23.55
C LYS A 121 -13.96 11.99 -23.79
N SER A 122 -14.74 12.20 -22.73
CA SER A 122 -16.18 12.46 -22.81
C SER A 122 -16.52 13.83 -22.21
N ASP A 123 -17.45 14.53 -22.83
CA ASP A 123 -17.97 15.82 -22.34
C ASP A 123 -19.18 15.64 -21.40
N ILE A 124 -19.82 14.48 -21.45
CA ILE A 124 -21.00 14.11 -20.65
C ILE A 124 -20.56 13.70 -19.24
N LEU A 125 -19.41 13.02 -19.11
CA LEU A 125 -18.94 12.49 -17.84
C LEU A 125 -18.46 13.59 -16.91
N ASP A 126 -18.82 13.46 -15.64
CA ASP A 126 -18.36 14.39 -14.62
C ASP A 126 -16.86 14.33 -14.39
N ILE A 127 -16.27 15.49 -14.24
CA ILE A 127 -14.87 15.61 -13.92
C ILE A 127 -14.61 15.22 -12.46
N VAL A 128 -13.87 14.14 -12.29
CA VAL A 128 -13.27 13.75 -11.02
C VAL A 128 -11.90 14.42 -10.97
N CYS A 129 -11.71 15.40 -10.09
CA CYS A 129 -10.47 16.19 -10.02
C CYS A 129 -9.28 15.38 -9.50
N ASN A 130 -8.87 14.36 -10.25
CA ASN A 130 -7.70 13.54 -9.99
C ASN A 130 -6.60 13.84 -11.01
N SER A 131 -5.39 14.08 -10.52
CA SER A 131 -4.24 14.52 -11.32
C SER A 131 -3.50 13.38 -12.04
N GLY A 132 -3.67 12.11 -11.69
CA GLY A 132 -2.85 11.03 -12.26
C GLY A 132 -3.47 10.32 -13.45
N TYR A 133 -2.65 9.64 -14.26
CA TYR A 133 -3.08 8.77 -15.36
C TYR A 133 -4.12 7.72 -14.93
N GLY A 134 -4.87 7.19 -15.92
CA GLY A 134 -5.98 6.29 -15.66
C GLY A 134 -5.60 4.83 -15.38
N ASN A 135 -4.56 4.31 -15.98
CA ASN A 135 -4.24 2.88 -15.96
C ASN A 135 -2.96 2.54 -15.21
N PRO A 136 -3.00 1.61 -14.25
CA PRO A 136 -4.16 0.91 -13.68
C PRO A 136 -4.96 1.77 -12.70
N SER A 137 -6.17 1.30 -12.33
CA SER A 137 -6.94 1.90 -11.23
C SER A 137 -6.26 1.66 -9.88
N GLY A 138 -5.74 2.75 -9.28
CA GLY A 138 -5.04 2.65 -8.01
C GLY A 138 -5.93 2.21 -6.85
N HIS A 139 -7.18 2.69 -6.79
CA HIS A 139 -8.13 2.25 -5.77
C HIS A 139 -8.41 0.75 -5.85
N SER A 140 -8.63 0.23 -7.07
CA SER A 140 -8.90 -1.20 -7.28
C SER A 140 -7.70 -2.07 -6.86
N LEU A 141 -6.50 -1.67 -7.28
CA LEU A 141 -5.28 -2.39 -6.96
C LEU A 141 -4.98 -2.37 -5.46
N VAL A 142 -4.94 -1.18 -4.86
CA VAL A 142 -4.62 -1.01 -3.43
C VAL A 142 -5.65 -1.68 -2.54
N CYS A 143 -6.95 -1.44 -2.79
CA CYS A 143 -8.00 -2.04 -1.95
C CYS A 143 -7.98 -3.55 -2.00
N LEU A 144 -7.89 -4.13 -3.20
CA LEU A 144 -7.93 -5.58 -3.30
C LEU A 144 -6.70 -6.22 -2.66
N SER A 145 -5.49 -5.72 -2.93
CA SER A 145 -4.27 -6.25 -2.31
C SER A 145 -4.27 -6.10 -0.79
N PHE A 146 -4.65 -4.93 -0.31
CA PHE A 146 -4.63 -4.60 1.11
C PHE A 146 -5.73 -5.34 1.89
N PHE A 147 -6.98 -5.34 1.39
CA PHE A 147 -8.08 -6.03 2.06
C PHE A 147 -7.93 -7.55 2.04
N LEU A 148 -7.38 -8.14 0.97
CA LEU A 148 -6.99 -9.54 0.96
C LEU A 148 -5.91 -9.84 2.00
N THR A 149 -4.89 -8.98 2.10
CA THR A 149 -3.81 -9.14 3.08
C THR A 149 -4.36 -9.08 4.51
N ILE A 150 -5.19 -8.09 4.81
CA ILE A 150 -5.83 -7.94 6.13
C ILE A 150 -6.73 -9.12 6.44
N SER A 151 -7.57 -9.52 5.50
CA SER A 151 -8.44 -10.67 5.64
C SER A 151 -7.63 -11.93 5.99
N HIS A 152 -6.51 -12.13 5.30
CA HIS A 152 -5.60 -13.25 5.55
C HIS A 152 -4.96 -13.15 6.94
N ILE A 153 -4.51 -11.96 7.37
CA ILE A 153 -3.97 -11.70 8.71
C ILE A 153 -5.00 -12.08 9.77
N PHE A 154 -6.21 -11.54 9.68
CA PHE A 154 -7.28 -11.82 10.64
C PHE A 154 -7.64 -13.30 10.68
N THR A 155 -7.76 -13.94 9.51
CA THR A 155 -8.14 -15.36 9.44
C THR A 155 -7.08 -16.30 9.99
N ASN A 156 -5.83 -15.87 10.07
CA ASN A 156 -4.72 -16.65 10.62
C ASN A 156 -4.44 -16.40 12.10
N PHE A 157 -5.10 -15.43 12.71
CA PHE A 157 -4.95 -15.16 14.14
C PHE A 157 -5.47 -16.33 14.97
N ASN A 158 -4.73 -16.74 16.01
CA ASN A 158 -5.02 -17.97 16.77
C ASN A 158 -6.41 -18.02 17.37
N PHE A 159 -6.93 -16.88 17.84
CA PHE A 159 -8.29 -16.79 18.37
C PHE A 159 -9.35 -17.31 17.40
N PHE A 160 -9.21 -17.04 16.10
CA PHE A 160 -10.14 -17.46 15.06
C PHE A 160 -9.96 -18.92 14.62
N LYS A 161 -8.88 -19.58 15.02
CA LYS A 161 -8.59 -20.97 14.61
C LYS A 161 -9.15 -22.00 15.59
N THR A 162 -9.21 -21.67 16.87
CA THR A 162 -9.41 -22.63 17.96
C THR A 162 -10.86 -22.89 18.33
N THR A 163 -11.77 -21.95 18.10
CA THR A 163 -13.18 -22.06 18.49
C THR A 163 -14.11 -22.16 17.30
N VAL A 164 -15.27 -22.81 17.46
CA VAL A 164 -16.32 -22.88 16.41
C VAL A 164 -16.82 -21.46 16.05
N LYS A 165 -17.07 -20.62 17.06
CA LYS A 165 -17.45 -19.21 16.86
C LYS A 165 -16.34 -18.45 16.11
N GLY A 166 -15.08 -18.70 16.42
CA GLY A 166 -13.93 -18.11 15.71
C GLY A 166 -13.89 -18.52 14.24
N LYS A 167 -14.17 -19.77 13.90
CA LYS A 167 -14.21 -20.23 12.50
C LYS A 167 -15.32 -19.53 11.69
N ILE A 168 -16.49 -19.33 12.27
CA ILE A 168 -17.60 -18.60 11.62
C ILE A 168 -17.19 -17.13 11.43
N LEU A 169 -16.68 -16.48 12.48
CA LEU A 169 -16.26 -15.09 12.44
C LEU A 169 -15.15 -14.86 11.39
N ARG A 170 -14.25 -15.82 11.23
CA ARG A 170 -13.23 -15.82 10.17
C ARG A 170 -13.84 -15.72 8.77
N ILE A 171 -14.87 -16.53 8.49
CA ILE A 171 -15.56 -16.50 7.18
C ILE A 171 -16.27 -15.15 7.01
N VAL A 172 -16.95 -14.67 8.04
CA VAL A 172 -17.66 -13.37 8.01
C VAL A 172 -16.66 -12.23 7.72
N ILE A 173 -15.52 -12.18 8.40
CA ILE A 173 -14.48 -11.17 8.19
C ILE A 173 -13.94 -11.27 6.76
N PHE A 174 -13.66 -12.48 6.27
CA PHE A 174 -13.19 -12.67 4.90
C PHE A 174 -14.20 -12.15 3.89
N CYS A 175 -15.46 -12.56 3.98
CA CYS A 175 -16.53 -12.10 3.09
C CYS A 175 -16.75 -10.59 3.18
N PHE A 176 -16.66 -9.99 4.37
CA PHE A 176 -16.77 -8.55 4.56
C PHE A 176 -15.71 -7.77 3.79
N PHE A 177 -14.43 -8.12 3.90
CA PHE A 177 -13.36 -7.44 3.19
C PHE A 177 -13.43 -7.64 1.68
N ILE A 178 -13.82 -8.83 1.21
CA ILE A 178 -14.03 -9.09 -0.22
C ILE A 178 -15.20 -8.27 -0.77
N LEU A 179 -16.31 -8.22 -0.05
CA LEU A 179 -17.45 -7.39 -0.44
C LEU A 179 -17.07 -5.91 -0.48
N LEU A 180 -16.37 -5.44 0.54
CA LEU A 180 -15.92 -4.06 0.60
C LEU A 180 -14.98 -3.72 -0.57
N ALA A 181 -14.03 -4.60 -0.90
CA ALA A 181 -13.18 -4.44 -2.08
C ALA A 181 -14.02 -4.38 -3.37
N ALA A 182 -14.99 -5.28 -3.55
CA ALA A 182 -15.86 -5.30 -4.72
C ALA A 182 -16.67 -3.99 -4.85
N LEU A 183 -17.22 -3.48 -3.77
CA LEU A 183 -17.97 -2.21 -3.76
C LEU A 183 -17.08 -1.02 -4.14
N VAL A 184 -15.85 -0.97 -3.62
CA VAL A 184 -14.87 0.05 -4.02
C VAL A 184 -14.54 -0.07 -5.50
N ILE A 185 -14.26 -1.27 -6.00
CA ILE A 185 -13.90 -1.54 -7.40
C ILE A 185 -15.03 -1.09 -8.34
N ILE A 186 -16.27 -1.49 -8.07
CA ILE A 186 -17.45 -1.12 -8.85
C ILE A 186 -17.66 0.40 -8.81
N SER A 187 -17.47 1.03 -7.66
CA SER A 187 -17.65 2.47 -7.51
C SER A 187 -16.77 3.28 -8.47
N ARG A 188 -15.55 2.76 -8.81
CA ARG A 188 -14.62 3.49 -9.71
C ARG A 188 -15.16 3.60 -11.15
N VAL A 189 -15.90 2.61 -11.59
CA VAL A 189 -16.58 2.62 -12.90
C VAL A 189 -17.81 3.53 -12.84
N LEU A 190 -18.64 3.38 -11.79
CA LEU A 190 -19.91 4.10 -11.68
C LEU A 190 -19.75 5.60 -11.44
N VAL A 191 -18.66 6.04 -10.80
CA VAL A 191 -18.32 7.48 -10.69
C VAL A 191 -17.47 7.97 -11.88
N ALA A 192 -17.32 7.18 -12.95
CA ALA A 192 -16.56 7.48 -14.15
C ALA A 192 -15.07 7.88 -13.92
N ALA A 193 -14.50 7.49 -12.79
CA ALA A 193 -13.11 7.82 -12.46
C ALA A 193 -12.10 6.94 -13.23
N HIS A 194 -12.51 5.74 -13.61
CA HIS A 194 -11.74 4.76 -14.38
C HIS A 194 -12.64 3.96 -15.31
N SER A 195 -12.08 3.48 -16.40
CA SER A 195 -12.76 2.54 -17.32
C SER A 195 -12.72 1.10 -16.77
N ILE A 196 -13.57 0.24 -17.33
CA ILE A 196 -13.69 -1.17 -16.90
C ILE A 196 -12.36 -1.91 -17.01
N ASN A 197 -11.61 -1.75 -18.12
CA ASN A 197 -10.30 -2.38 -18.28
C ASN A 197 -9.29 -1.90 -17.21
N GLN A 198 -9.25 -0.59 -16.91
CA GLN A 198 -8.35 -0.04 -15.90
C GLN A 198 -8.63 -0.60 -14.50
N VAL A 199 -9.92 -0.85 -14.22
CA VAL A 199 -10.38 -1.41 -12.95
C VAL A 199 -10.08 -2.91 -12.85
N ILE A 200 -10.37 -3.67 -13.92
CA ILE A 200 -10.06 -5.10 -13.98
C ILE A 200 -8.55 -5.33 -13.85
N TYR A 201 -7.77 -4.60 -14.66
CA TYR A 201 -6.32 -4.71 -14.65
C TYR A 201 -5.74 -4.37 -13.27
N GLY A 202 -6.19 -3.28 -12.64
CA GLY A 202 -5.81 -2.92 -11.29
C GLY A 202 -6.16 -3.99 -10.26
N SER A 203 -7.34 -4.60 -10.37
CA SER A 203 -7.79 -5.67 -9.47
C SER A 203 -6.93 -6.93 -9.60
N LEU A 204 -6.66 -7.37 -10.82
CA LEU A 204 -5.83 -8.55 -11.07
C LEU A 204 -4.39 -8.35 -10.58
N LEU A 205 -3.82 -7.17 -10.81
CA LEU A 205 -2.53 -6.81 -10.21
C LEU A 205 -2.58 -6.76 -8.67
N GLY A 206 -3.69 -6.30 -8.09
CA GLY A 206 -3.90 -6.31 -6.65
C GLY A 206 -3.80 -7.71 -6.03
N ILE A 207 -4.33 -8.74 -6.73
CA ILE A 207 -4.15 -10.14 -6.33
C ILE A 207 -2.68 -10.54 -6.37
N SER A 208 -1.94 -10.16 -7.43
CA SER A 208 -0.50 -10.44 -7.53
C SER A 208 0.28 -9.83 -6.37
N ILE A 209 -0.02 -8.58 -6.03
CA ILE A 209 0.64 -7.86 -4.92
C ILE A 209 0.33 -8.50 -3.56
N TYR A 210 -0.94 -8.89 -3.31
CA TYR A 210 -1.31 -9.64 -2.11
C TYR A 210 -0.47 -10.92 -1.96
N PHE A 211 -0.19 -11.61 -3.07
CA PHE A 211 0.54 -12.87 -3.04
C PHE A 211 1.97 -12.73 -2.50
N ILE A 212 2.62 -11.58 -2.73
CA ILE A 212 4.01 -11.34 -2.33
C ILE A 212 4.19 -11.33 -0.80
N PRO A 213 3.60 -10.42 -0.01
CA PRO A 213 3.80 -10.37 1.43
C PRO A 213 3.23 -11.60 2.16
N VAL A 214 2.17 -12.19 1.63
CA VAL A 214 1.46 -13.28 2.29
C VAL A 214 2.05 -14.66 1.95
N HIS A 215 2.39 -14.93 0.69
CA HIS A 215 2.80 -16.26 0.28
C HIS A 215 4.29 -16.41 -0.05
N ILE A 216 4.97 -15.30 -0.43
CA ILE A 216 6.42 -15.32 -0.68
C ILE A 216 7.17 -15.02 0.62
N PHE A 217 6.94 -13.85 1.22
CA PHE A 217 7.60 -13.50 2.48
C PHE A 217 7.02 -14.21 3.70
N SER A 218 5.70 -14.41 3.73
CA SER A 218 4.98 -15.18 4.76
C SER A 218 5.29 -14.76 6.21
N TYR A 219 5.61 -13.49 6.46
CA TYR A 219 5.97 -13.00 7.81
C TYR A 219 4.88 -13.24 8.85
N HIS A 220 3.61 -13.22 8.45
CA HIS A 220 2.48 -13.50 9.34
C HIS A 220 2.51 -14.91 9.94
N THR A 221 3.28 -15.86 9.36
CA THR A 221 3.43 -17.22 9.87
C THR A 221 4.59 -17.34 10.86
N TYR A 222 5.43 -16.31 10.98
CA TYR A 222 6.58 -16.34 11.87
C TYR A 222 6.13 -16.15 13.32
N SER A 223 6.75 -16.90 14.24
CA SER A 223 6.73 -16.52 15.64
C SER A 223 7.42 -15.16 15.80
N SER A 224 7.13 -14.46 16.88
CA SER A 224 7.76 -13.17 17.16
C SER A 224 9.28 -13.26 17.19
N GLU A 225 9.83 -14.29 17.82
CA GLU A 225 11.26 -14.56 17.85
C GLU A 225 11.84 -14.75 16.45
N LYS A 226 11.23 -15.61 15.67
CA LYS A 226 11.69 -15.88 14.29
C LYS A 226 11.60 -14.64 13.41
N PHE A 227 10.56 -13.79 13.60
CA PHE A 227 10.44 -12.53 12.87
C PHE A 227 11.58 -11.57 13.24
N ILE A 228 11.85 -11.41 14.53
CA ILE A 228 12.93 -10.56 15.02
C ILE A 228 14.30 -11.06 14.57
N GLU A 229 14.53 -12.35 14.66
CA GLU A 229 15.77 -12.98 14.20
C GLU A 229 15.98 -12.77 12.70
N HIS A 230 14.92 -12.92 11.90
CA HIS A 230 14.95 -12.66 10.46
C HIS A 230 15.26 -11.20 10.15
N MET A 231 14.62 -10.25 10.85
CA MET A 231 14.84 -8.80 10.63
C MET A 231 16.23 -8.33 11.08
N TYR A 232 16.82 -9.00 12.07
CA TYR A 232 18.17 -8.69 12.54
C TYR A 232 19.27 -9.38 11.73
N ASN A 233 18.93 -10.36 10.90
CA ASN A 233 19.93 -11.07 10.10
C ASN A 233 20.48 -10.16 9.00
N ILE A 234 21.79 -9.86 9.10
CA ILE A 234 22.49 -8.94 8.19
C ILE A 234 22.36 -9.35 6.70
N LYS A 235 22.30 -10.64 6.41
CA LYS A 235 22.15 -11.14 5.03
C LYS A 235 20.80 -10.73 4.45
N TYR A 236 19.72 -10.96 5.20
CA TYR A 236 18.38 -10.55 4.77
C TYR A 236 18.23 -9.04 4.72
N PHE A 237 18.80 -8.32 5.68
CA PHE A 237 18.82 -6.86 5.69
C PHE A 237 19.46 -6.31 4.40
N ILE A 238 20.65 -6.79 4.03
CA ILE A 238 21.35 -6.37 2.81
C ILE A 238 20.50 -6.70 1.56
N ILE A 239 19.90 -7.90 1.48
CA ILE A 239 19.04 -8.29 0.36
C ILE A 239 17.86 -7.31 0.23
N TYR A 240 17.19 -6.97 1.31
CA TYR A 240 16.06 -6.02 1.26
C TYR A 240 16.49 -4.62 0.81
N ILE A 241 17.61 -4.11 1.33
CA ILE A 241 18.12 -2.81 0.92
C ILE A 241 18.46 -2.81 -0.57
N ILE A 242 19.11 -3.86 -1.07
CA ILE A 242 19.41 -3.98 -2.51
C ILE A 242 18.13 -4.01 -3.34
N VAL A 243 17.13 -4.82 -2.96
CA VAL A 243 15.85 -4.90 -3.68
C VAL A 243 15.16 -3.55 -3.73
N TYR A 244 15.06 -2.84 -2.60
CA TYR A 244 14.43 -1.50 -2.60
C TYR A 244 15.24 -0.46 -3.36
N ALA A 245 16.57 -0.52 -3.31
CA ALA A 245 17.43 0.34 -4.12
C ALA A 245 17.20 0.10 -5.62
N CYS A 246 17.12 -1.16 -6.04
CA CYS A 246 16.77 -1.51 -7.43
C CYS A 246 15.40 -0.98 -7.84
N LEU A 247 14.39 -1.07 -6.99
CA LEU A 247 13.06 -0.52 -7.26
C LEU A 247 13.08 1.00 -7.40
N ILE A 248 13.84 1.71 -6.56
CA ILE A 248 14.00 3.17 -6.66
C ILE A 248 14.75 3.55 -7.93
N ILE A 249 15.83 2.84 -8.27
CA ILE A 249 16.60 3.05 -9.50
C ILE A 249 15.70 2.84 -10.72
N LEU A 250 14.92 1.75 -10.75
CA LEU A 250 13.95 1.50 -11.81
C LEU A 250 12.93 2.64 -11.93
N LEU A 251 12.42 3.13 -10.82
CA LEU A 251 11.51 4.28 -10.80
C LEU A 251 12.14 5.54 -11.39
N ILE A 252 13.39 5.82 -11.04
CA ILE A 252 14.16 6.97 -11.55
C ILE A 252 14.40 6.81 -13.05
N ILE A 253 14.82 5.63 -13.50
CA ILE A 253 15.04 5.35 -14.93
C ILE A 253 13.75 5.60 -15.72
N ILE A 254 12.63 5.05 -15.28
CA ILE A 254 11.33 5.24 -15.94
C ILE A 254 10.92 6.71 -15.97
N TYR A 255 11.09 7.43 -14.85
CA TYR A 255 10.77 8.85 -14.77
C TYR A 255 11.54 9.68 -15.81
N PHE A 256 12.84 9.43 -16.01
CA PHE A 256 13.65 10.16 -16.99
C PHE A 256 13.47 9.64 -18.43
N SER A 257 13.11 8.36 -18.60
CA SER A 257 12.91 7.77 -19.94
C SER A 257 11.55 8.12 -20.55
N VAL A 258 10.57 8.45 -19.71
CA VAL A 258 9.22 8.81 -20.19
C VAL A 258 9.18 10.29 -20.53
N SER A 259 8.97 10.60 -21.83
CA SER A 259 8.70 11.97 -22.29
C SER A 259 7.39 12.51 -21.72
N ASP A 260 7.28 13.81 -21.58
CA ASP A 260 6.02 14.46 -21.29
C ASP A 260 5.09 14.29 -22.51
N ASP A 261 3.81 14.03 -22.28
CA ASP A 261 2.79 13.89 -23.34
C ASP A 261 2.04 15.23 -23.41
N GLU A 262 2.62 16.15 -24.18
CA GLU A 262 2.09 17.51 -24.32
C GLU A 262 0.63 17.54 -24.80
N ASP A 263 0.26 16.68 -25.73
CA ASP A 263 -1.10 16.61 -26.25
C ASP A 263 -2.10 16.17 -25.16
N LEU A 264 -1.72 15.18 -24.38
CA LEU A 264 -2.55 14.71 -23.27
C LEU A 264 -2.60 15.72 -22.13
N GLU A 265 -1.50 16.38 -21.83
CA GLU A 265 -1.45 17.45 -20.83
C GLU A 265 -2.29 18.67 -21.27
N HIS A 266 -2.21 19.08 -22.53
CA HIS A 266 -3.09 20.12 -23.11
C HIS A 266 -4.56 19.73 -23.07
N LEU A 267 -4.90 18.49 -23.40
CA LEU A 267 -6.27 17.99 -23.33
C LEU A 267 -6.82 18.08 -21.90
N ILE A 268 -6.02 17.66 -20.93
CA ILE A 268 -6.39 17.72 -19.51
C ILE A 268 -6.49 19.15 -19.03
N TYR A 269 -5.52 19.99 -19.39
CA TYR A 269 -5.50 21.40 -19.04
C TYR A 269 -6.79 22.09 -19.53
N ASN A 270 -7.14 21.89 -20.79
CA ASN A 270 -8.31 22.53 -21.39
C ASN A 270 -9.62 21.99 -20.79
N LYS A 271 -9.77 20.68 -20.60
CA LYS A 271 -11.01 20.09 -20.08
C LYS A 271 -11.18 20.23 -18.57
N VAL A 272 -10.12 20.07 -17.80
CA VAL A 272 -10.18 19.98 -16.33
C VAL A 272 -9.96 21.34 -15.69
N PHE A 273 -9.03 22.13 -16.18
CA PHE A 273 -8.60 23.38 -15.55
C PHE A 273 -9.24 24.63 -16.15
N ASN A 274 -9.35 24.75 -17.48
CA ASN A 274 -10.04 25.90 -18.11
C ASN A 274 -11.55 25.87 -17.91
N GLY A 275 -12.14 24.70 -17.71
CA GLY A 275 -13.57 24.55 -17.40
C GLY A 275 -14.02 25.03 -16.03
N LYS A 276 -13.15 25.62 -15.20
CA LYS A 276 -13.42 26.06 -13.81
C LYS A 276 -14.02 24.97 -12.90
N LYS A 277 -13.88 23.70 -13.27
CA LYS A 277 -14.51 22.58 -12.55
C LYS A 277 -13.63 21.99 -11.45
N CYS A 278 -12.33 22.30 -11.45
CA CYS A 278 -11.38 21.86 -10.42
C CYS A 278 -10.60 23.04 -9.85
N ASP A 279 -10.32 22.99 -8.55
CA ASP A 279 -9.59 24.04 -7.84
C ASP A 279 -8.18 24.25 -8.46
N VAL A 280 -7.79 25.51 -8.64
CA VAL A 280 -6.56 25.98 -9.31
C VAL A 280 -5.26 25.43 -8.68
N LYS A 281 -5.35 24.81 -7.52
CA LYS A 281 -4.20 24.21 -6.81
C LYS A 281 -3.47 23.12 -7.60
N TYR A 282 -4.13 22.52 -8.61
CA TYR A 282 -3.58 21.45 -9.44
C TYR A 282 -2.93 21.94 -10.76
N LYS A 283 -2.85 23.23 -10.97
CA LYS A 283 -2.49 23.89 -12.23
C LYS A 283 -1.09 23.59 -12.79
N TYR A 284 -0.19 22.97 -12.03
CA TYR A 284 1.22 22.87 -12.40
C TYR A 284 1.91 21.54 -12.04
N GLN A 285 1.17 20.51 -11.65
CA GLN A 285 1.79 19.20 -11.45
C GLN A 285 1.70 18.41 -12.75
N LEU A 286 2.84 18.24 -13.41
CA LEU A 286 2.99 17.27 -14.48
C LEU A 286 2.51 15.91 -14.00
N LEU A 287 1.69 15.22 -14.81
CA LEU A 287 1.09 13.92 -14.42
C LEU A 287 2.13 12.89 -13.99
N LYS A 288 3.29 12.88 -14.65
CA LYS A 288 4.38 11.99 -14.29
C LYS A 288 5.01 12.34 -12.94
N ASN A 289 5.09 13.64 -12.57
CA ASN A 289 5.63 14.06 -11.29
C ASN A 289 4.78 13.58 -10.11
N ASP A 290 3.45 13.61 -10.27
CA ASP A 290 2.53 13.09 -9.25
C ASP A 290 2.70 11.57 -9.06
N GLY A 291 2.78 10.82 -10.17
CA GLY A 291 3.05 9.39 -10.15
C GLY A 291 4.41 9.05 -9.51
N PHE A 292 5.46 9.75 -9.92
CA PHE A 292 6.80 9.58 -9.36
C PHE A 292 6.83 9.84 -7.84
N ALA A 293 6.27 10.97 -7.43
CA ALA A 293 6.22 11.36 -6.02
C ALA A 293 5.47 10.33 -5.15
N GLN A 294 4.34 9.82 -5.63
CA GLN A 294 3.57 8.81 -4.90
C GLN A 294 4.29 7.44 -4.87
N ALA A 295 4.98 7.06 -5.95
CA ALA A 295 5.74 5.81 -5.99
C ALA A 295 6.94 5.82 -5.00
N LEU A 296 7.48 6.99 -4.67
CA LEU A 296 8.55 7.13 -3.68
C LEU A 296 8.13 6.69 -2.27
N ALA A 297 6.83 6.43 -2.01
CA ALA A 297 6.39 5.82 -0.76
C ALA A 297 7.08 4.48 -0.46
N ILE A 298 7.68 3.82 -1.47
CA ILE A 298 8.48 2.59 -1.26
C ILE A 298 9.68 2.83 -0.32
N THR A 299 10.18 4.05 -0.19
CA THR A 299 11.26 4.41 0.74
C THR A 299 10.88 4.20 2.21
N SER A 300 9.57 4.21 2.52
CA SER A 300 9.06 3.87 3.85
C SER A 300 9.46 2.45 4.27
N MET A 301 9.60 1.53 3.33
CA MET A 301 10.03 0.16 3.61
C MET A 301 11.50 0.10 4.02
N ILE A 302 12.35 0.92 3.41
CA ILE A 302 13.76 1.06 3.83
C ILE A 302 13.81 1.60 5.25
N GLY A 303 13.04 2.66 5.53
CA GLY A 303 12.94 3.25 6.87
C GLY A 303 12.47 2.25 7.92
N ALA A 304 11.43 1.47 7.61
CA ALA A 304 10.90 0.44 8.51
C ALA A 304 11.92 -0.66 8.81
N HIS A 305 12.61 -1.19 7.79
CA HIS A 305 13.64 -2.22 7.97
C HIS A 305 14.84 -1.70 8.76
N LEU A 306 15.35 -0.52 8.41
CA LEU A 306 16.49 0.08 9.11
C LEU A 306 16.13 0.43 10.54
N GLY A 307 14.94 1.00 10.78
CA GLY A 307 14.46 1.32 12.11
C GLY A 307 14.37 0.08 13.00
N LEU A 308 13.79 -1.00 12.48
CA LEU A 308 13.66 -2.26 13.21
C LEU A 308 15.02 -2.94 13.43
N PHE A 309 15.91 -2.95 12.44
CA PHE A 309 17.26 -3.49 12.55
C PHE A 309 18.06 -2.76 13.65
N LEU A 310 18.06 -1.44 13.63
CA LEU A 310 18.77 -0.64 14.64
C LEU A 310 18.16 -0.79 16.02
N LEU A 311 16.84 -0.85 16.14
CA LEU A 311 16.18 -1.13 17.40
C LEU A 311 16.67 -2.44 18.02
N ILE A 312 16.62 -3.53 17.24
CA ILE A 312 17.05 -4.85 17.72
C ILE A 312 18.54 -4.85 18.09
N TYR A 313 19.38 -4.13 17.31
CA TYR A 313 20.80 -3.96 17.61
C TYR A 313 21.02 -3.24 18.95
N ILE A 314 20.31 -2.13 19.20
CA ILE A 314 20.38 -1.37 20.44
C ILE A 314 19.94 -2.23 21.63
N LEU A 315 18.82 -2.94 21.50
CA LEU A 315 18.31 -3.80 22.58
C LEU A 315 19.28 -4.93 22.93
N LYS A 316 19.91 -5.55 21.93
CA LYS A 316 20.96 -6.55 22.16
C LYS A 316 22.18 -5.97 22.87
N LYS A 317 22.63 -4.77 22.48
CA LYS A 317 23.77 -4.09 23.10
C LYS A 317 23.49 -3.73 24.56
N LEU A 318 22.24 -3.39 24.87
CA LEU A 318 21.77 -3.11 26.22
C LEU A 318 21.45 -4.37 27.03
N LYS A 319 21.76 -5.57 26.48
CA LYS A 319 21.52 -6.88 27.12
C LYS A 319 20.04 -7.19 27.44
N TYR A 320 19.12 -6.51 26.78
CA TYR A 320 17.70 -6.87 26.90
C TYR A 320 17.43 -8.22 26.21
N SER A 321 16.69 -9.10 26.90
CA SER A 321 16.34 -10.40 26.32
C SER A 321 15.25 -10.25 25.24
N PHE A 322 15.21 -11.19 24.26
CA PHE A 322 14.16 -11.22 23.23
C PHE A 322 12.75 -11.46 23.79
N GLU A 323 12.62 -11.97 25.02
CA GLU A 323 11.33 -12.12 25.70
C GLU A 323 10.56 -10.81 25.79
N TYR A 324 11.24 -9.69 25.91
CA TYR A 324 10.61 -8.37 25.99
C TYR A 324 10.02 -7.90 24.66
N LEU A 325 10.65 -8.23 23.54
CA LEU A 325 10.04 -7.99 22.22
C LEU A 325 8.86 -8.94 21.97
N ASN A 326 8.87 -10.13 22.55
CA ASN A 326 7.74 -11.06 22.55
C ASN A 326 6.58 -10.56 23.40
N GLU A 327 6.84 -10.00 24.57
CA GLU A 327 5.82 -9.36 25.39
C GLU A 327 5.22 -8.12 24.69
N PHE A 328 6.02 -7.36 23.93
CA PHE A 328 5.52 -6.29 23.08
C PHE A 328 4.55 -6.80 22.01
N ASN A 329 4.76 -8.01 21.50
CA ASN A 329 3.91 -8.67 20.53
C ASN A 329 2.61 -9.25 21.10
N GLN A 330 2.49 -9.45 22.42
CA GLN A 330 1.28 -9.94 23.03
C GLN A 330 0.30 -8.80 23.31
N SER A 331 -0.95 -8.95 22.89
CA SER A 331 -2.00 -7.93 23.00
C SER A 331 -2.52 -7.75 24.42
N SER A 332 -2.05 -6.74 25.17
CA SER A 332 -2.72 -6.27 26.37
C SER A 332 -3.25 -4.85 26.18
N VAL A 333 -4.38 -4.52 26.80
CA VAL A 333 -5.03 -3.19 26.72
C VAL A 333 -4.10 -2.06 27.16
N LYS A 334 -3.24 -2.31 28.16
CA LYS A 334 -2.22 -1.33 28.63
C LYS A 334 -1.25 -0.92 27.52
N ARG A 335 -0.92 -1.83 26.58
CA ARG A 335 0.02 -1.57 25.47
C ARG A 335 -0.60 -0.74 24.37
N TRP A 336 -1.92 -0.75 24.22
CA TRP A 336 -2.62 0.09 23.25
C TRP A 336 -2.44 1.58 23.57
N PHE A 337 -2.57 1.95 24.87
CA PHE A 337 -2.37 3.33 25.31
C PHE A 337 -0.93 3.82 25.09
N ILE A 338 0.06 2.93 25.13
CA ILE A 338 1.46 3.29 24.90
C ILE A 338 1.73 3.43 23.38
N ARG A 339 1.13 2.62 22.54
CA ARG A 339 1.31 2.70 21.08
C ARG A 339 0.63 3.92 20.46
N LEU A 340 -0.42 4.45 21.07
CA LEU A 340 -1.14 5.61 20.57
C LEU A 340 -0.29 6.90 20.52
N PRO A 341 0.43 7.31 21.58
CA PRO A 341 1.36 8.45 21.53
C PRO A 341 2.46 8.30 20.47
N ILE A 342 2.89 7.08 20.18
CA ILE A 342 3.90 6.80 19.17
C ILE A 342 3.43 7.14 17.78
N LEU A 343 2.18 6.84 17.47
CA LEU A 343 1.57 7.26 16.20
C LEU A 343 1.57 8.78 16.07
N ILE A 344 1.27 9.50 17.16
CA ILE A 344 1.26 10.97 17.18
C ILE A 344 2.68 11.49 16.92
N ILE A 345 3.71 10.96 17.58
CA ILE A 345 5.10 11.36 17.38
C ILE A 345 5.56 11.04 15.95
N SER A 346 5.20 9.88 15.42
CA SER A 346 5.53 9.51 14.03
C SER A 346 4.84 10.43 13.02
N ALA A 347 3.64 10.92 13.34
CA ALA A 347 2.91 11.87 12.51
C ALA A 347 3.64 13.23 12.39
N ILE A 348 4.50 13.59 13.33
CA ILE A 348 5.32 14.82 13.26
C ILE A 348 6.20 14.80 12.00
N PHE A 349 6.75 13.66 11.62
CA PHE A 349 7.55 13.55 10.39
C PHE A 349 6.73 13.73 9.11
N ILE A 350 5.41 13.48 9.18
CA ILE A 350 4.48 13.78 8.07
C ILE A 350 4.37 15.29 7.84
N ILE A 351 4.64 16.12 8.86
CA ILE A 351 4.62 17.58 8.74
C ILE A 351 5.64 18.03 7.67
N LEU A 352 6.78 17.37 7.55
CA LEU A 352 7.78 17.67 6.51
C LEU A 352 7.17 17.56 5.10
N TYR A 353 6.25 16.63 4.90
CA TYR A 353 5.50 16.50 3.65
C TYR A 353 4.68 17.75 3.31
N PHE A 354 4.12 18.40 4.30
CA PHE A 354 3.29 19.61 4.12
C PHE A 354 4.09 20.90 4.07
N VAL A 355 5.21 20.96 4.77
CA VAL A 355 6.04 22.17 4.88
C VAL A 355 6.81 22.46 3.59
N ILE A 356 7.30 21.44 2.88
CA ILE A 356 8.07 21.64 1.65
C ILE A 356 7.12 22.07 0.50
N PRO A 357 7.35 23.24 -0.16
CA PRO A 357 6.45 23.74 -1.18
C PRO A 357 6.29 22.80 -2.38
N LYS A 358 5.07 22.70 -2.91
CA LYS A 358 4.76 21.89 -4.10
C LYS A 358 5.31 22.49 -5.41
N LYS A 359 5.80 23.72 -5.41
CA LYS A 359 6.14 24.52 -6.61
C LYS A 359 7.47 24.19 -7.26
N SER A 360 8.25 23.26 -6.72
CA SER A 360 9.55 22.96 -7.27
C SER A 360 9.47 21.89 -8.35
N SER A 361 9.79 22.25 -9.56
CA SER A 361 9.88 21.39 -10.74
C SER A 361 11.10 20.45 -10.75
N LEU A 362 11.97 20.54 -9.75
CA LEU A 362 13.17 19.71 -9.67
C LEU A 362 12.86 18.38 -8.98
N ALA A 363 13.12 17.27 -9.68
CA ALA A 363 13.04 15.90 -9.16
C ALA A 363 13.71 15.73 -7.79
N ILE A 364 14.80 16.45 -7.53
CA ILE A 364 15.52 16.48 -6.25
C ILE A 364 14.63 16.93 -5.09
N ILE A 365 13.81 17.96 -5.27
CA ILE A 365 12.94 18.45 -4.18
C ILE A 365 11.78 17.50 -3.98
N ILE A 366 11.28 16.88 -5.05
CA ILE A 366 10.26 15.82 -4.92
C ILE A 366 10.85 14.64 -4.14
N ILE A 367 12.07 14.22 -4.41
CA ILE A 367 12.75 13.15 -3.69
C ILE A 367 12.88 13.51 -2.19
N PHE A 368 13.39 14.70 -1.86
CA PHE A 368 13.51 15.12 -0.46
C PHE A 368 12.16 15.22 0.22
N LYS A 369 11.16 15.78 -0.45
CA LYS A 369 9.82 15.92 0.13
C LYS A 369 9.13 14.60 0.39
N PHE A 370 9.13 13.71 -0.59
CA PHE A 370 8.37 12.46 -0.51
C PHE A 370 9.20 11.31 0.05
N ALA A 371 10.39 11.06 -0.52
CA ALA A 371 11.22 9.96 -0.10
C ALA A 371 11.70 10.11 1.35
N LEU A 372 12.21 11.30 1.71
CA LEU A 372 12.70 11.55 3.06
C LEU A 372 11.56 11.52 4.08
N SER A 373 10.41 12.13 3.78
CA SER A 373 9.25 12.11 4.70
C SER A 373 8.73 10.70 4.94
N PHE A 374 8.58 9.90 3.89
CA PHE A 374 8.12 8.51 4.01
C PHE A 374 9.15 7.64 4.75
N PHE A 375 10.44 7.82 4.44
CA PHE A 375 11.52 7.14 5.13
C PHE A 375 11.53 7.48 6.63
N LEU A 376 11.57 8.77 6.99
CA LEU A 376 11.67 9.21 8.38
C LEU A 376 10.43 8.84 9.20
N THR A 377 9.24 8.89 8.60
CA THR A 377 8.01 8.47 9.29
C THR A 377 8.08 7.01 9.69
N SER A 378 8.47 6.13 8.78
CA SER A 378 8.55 4.70 9.05
C SER A 378 9.75 4.35 9.94
N PHE A 379 10.89 4.98 9.72
CA PHE A 379 12.07 4.82 10.57
C PHE A 379 11.78 5.24 12.02
N GLY A 380 11.18 6.42 12.22
CA GLY A 380 10.78 6.90 13.52
C GLY A 380 9.75 5.99 14.21
N LEU A 381 8.78 5.47 13.45
CA LEU A 381 7.78 4.54 13.97
C LEU A 381 8.43 3.25 14.50
N TYR A 382 9.30 2.63 13.73
CA TYR A 382 9.90 1.34 14.09
C TYR A 382 11.10 1.48 15.03
N LEU A 383 11.86 2.55 15.00
CA LEU A 383 12.97 2.76 15.93
C LEU A 383 12.51 3.43 17.23
N VAL A 384 12.06 4.67 17.12
CA VAL A 384 11.76 5.50 18.30
C VAL A 384 10.48 5.04 18.96
N GLY A 385 9.45 4.76 18.15
CA GLY A 385 8.16 4.37 18.63
C GLY A 385 8.21 3.08 19.46
N ILE A 386 8.82 2.03 18.91
CA ILE A 386 8.94 0.74 19.60
C ILE A 386 9.88 0.84 20.80
N PHE A 387 10.98 1.61 20.68
CA PHE A 387 11.89 1.83 21.79
C PHE A 387 11.19 2.49 23.00
N LEU A 388 10.41 3.54 22.77
CA LEU A 388 9.63 4.19 23.81
C LEU A 388 8.61 3.24 24.45
N CYS A 389 7.94 2.41 23.65
CA CYS A 389 7.03 1.40 24.19
C CYS A 389 7.73 0.43 25.13
N ILE A 390 8.90 -0.03 24.75
CA ILE A 390 9.71 -0.90 25.58
C ILE A 390 10.11 -0.15 26.86
N TYR A 391 10.65 1.04 26.75
CA TYR A 391 11.09 1.85 27.88
C TYR A 391 9.96 2.10 28.91
N PHE A 392 8.78 2.52 28.49
CA PHE A 392 7.65 2.77 29.38
C PHE A 392 7.02 1.50 29.97
N ASN A 393 7.09 0.36 29.30
CA ASN A 393 6.69 -0.91 29.91
C ASN A 393 7.66 -1.34 31.03
N PHE A 394 8.92 -1.01 30.91
CA PHE A 394 9.97 -1.38 31.87
C PHE A 394 9.94 -0.56 33.16
N SER A 395 9.56 0.70 33.09
CA SER A 395 9.45 1.54 34.27
C SER A 395 8.36 1.07 35.27
N ASN A 396 7.48 0.16 34.85
CA ASN A 396 6.33 -0.24 35.65
C ASN A 396 6.38 -1.65 36.27
N GLU A 397 7.26 -2.58 35.84
CA GLU A 397 7.29 -3.91 36.44
C GLU A 397 8.65 -4.63 36.30
N LYS A 398 9.54 -4.63 37.23
CA LYS A 398 10.58 -5.66 37.46
C LYS A 398 12.04 -5.44 37.04
N ILE A 399 12.45 -4.37 36.38
CA ILE A 399 13.88 -4.18 36.06
C ILE A 399 14.69 -3.73 37.28
N ILE A 400 14.10 -3.09 38.27
CA ILE A 400 14.78 -2.64 39.49
C ILE A 400 15.20 -3.83 40.39
N LYS A 401 14.73 -5.05 40.10
CA LYS A 401 15.05 -6.24 40.91
C LYS A 401 16.16 -7.15 40.35
N SER A 402 16.74 -6.84 39.20
CA SER A 402 17.78 -7.68 38.56
C SER A 402 19.06 -6.92 38.17
N ILE A 403 19.19 -5.66 38.54
CA ILE A 403 20.43 -4.90 38.59
C ILE A 403 20.84 -4.76 40.06
#